data_c600537a7948b3550c17ad6c1a4495ef
#
_entry.id   c600537a7948b3550c17ad6c1a4495ef
#
_cell.length_a   1.000
_cell.length_b   1.000
_cell.length_c   1.000
_cell.angle_alpha   90.00
_cell.angle_beta   90.00
_cell.angle_gamma   90.00
#
_symmetry.space_group_name_H-M   'P 1'
#
loop_
_entity.id
_entity.type
_entity.pdbx_description
1 polymer ?
#
loop_
_entity_poly.entity_id
_entity_poly.type
_entity_poly.pdbx_seq_one_letter_code
_entity_poly.pdbx_strand_id
1 'polypeptide(L)' 'MKLSARNLLKSKVSKITMGAVNAEIELELGDGQKMVSIITINSVKRLGLEVGKEVYAMIKASSVMVAVD' A
#
# COMPACT_ATOMS: atom_id res chain seq x y z
N MET A 1 -15.32 -8.65 1.99
CA MET A 1 -14.54 -7.74 2.82
C MET A 1 -15.39 -6.53 3.19
N LYS A 2 -15.55 -6.29 4.46
CA LYS A 2 -16.35 -5.13 4.94
C LYS A 2 -15.41 -4.15 5.62
N LEU A 3 -15.40 -2.91 5.13
CA LEU A 3 -14.46 -1.89 5.59
C LEU A 3 -15.18 -0.57 5.82
N SER A 4 -14.67 0.22 6.76
CA SER A 4 -15.10 1.60 6.93
C SER A 4 -14.38 2.54 5.97
N ALA A 5 -13.26 2.12 5.41
CA ALA A 5 -12.50 2.92 4.45
C ALA A 5 -13.26 3.03 3.12
N ARG A 6 -13.23 4.22 2.53
CA ARG A 6 -13.88 4.49 1.26
C ARG A 6 -12.94 4.40 0.07
N ASN A 7 -11.64 4.45 0.32
CA ASN A 7 -10.63 4.41 -0.73
C ASN A 7 -9.95 3.04 -0.72
N LEU A 8 -10.30 2.23 -1.70
CA LEU A 8 -9.76 0.89 -1.85
C LEU A 8 -9.32 0.75 -3.31
N LEU A 9 -8.02 0.70 -3.53
CA LEU A 9 -7.43 0.72 -4.86
C LEU A 9 -6.72 -0.59 -5.15
N LYS A 10 -7.07 -1.23 -6.25
CA LYS A 10 -6.34 -2.42 -6.70
C LYS A 10 -4.93 -2.01 -7.10
N SER A 11 -3.94 -2.75 -6.63
CA SER A 11 -2.55 -2.46 -6.86
C SER A 11 -1.73 -3.73 -6.90
N LYS A 12 -0.47 -3.59 -7.27
CA LYS A 12 0.48 -4.69 -7.28
C LYS A 12 1.72 -4.25 -6.53
N VAL A 13 2.26 -5.11 -5.68
CA VAL A 13 3.51 -4.82 -4.98
C VAL A 13 4.63 -4.76 -6.01
N SER A 14 5.28 -3.62 -6.16
CA SER A 14 6.38 -3.41 -7.10
C SER A 14 7.74 -3.43 -6.43
N LYS A 15 7.81 -3.10 -5.14
CA LYS A 15 9.08 -3.07 -4.42
C LYS A 15 8.84 -3.18 -2.93
N ILE A 16 9.71 -3.88 -2.24
CA ILE A 16 9.70 -3.98 -0.77
C ILE A 16 11.10 -3.62 -0.28
N THR A 17 11.19 -2.61 0.57
CA THR A 17 12.43 -2.21 1.21
C THR A 17 12.30 -2.45 2.71
N MET A 18 13.04 -3.43 3.20
CA MET A 18 13.00 -3.80 4.62
C MET A 18 13.87 -2.89 5.45
N GLY A 19 13.32 -2.34 6.53
CA GLY A 19 14.05 -1.64 7.56
C GLY A 19 14.27 -2.51 8.78
N ALA A 20 14.56 -1.89 9.92
CA ALA A 20 14.79 -2.62 11.17
C ALA A 20 13.47 -3.13 11.79
N VAL A 21 12.42 -2.32 11.76
CA VAL A 21 11.11 -2.63 12.36
C VAL A 21 10.02 -2.51 11.30
N ASN A 22 10.11 -1.52 10.43
CA ASN A 22 9.13 -1.25 9.39
C ASN A 22 9.69 -1.60 8.02
N ALA A 23 8.79 -1.74 7.07
CA ALA A 23 9.12 -1.94 5.67
C ALA A 23 8.39 -0.90 4.83
N GLU A 24 9.03 -0.45 3.77
CA GLU A 24 8.44 0.45 2.80
C GLU A 24 7.96 -0.39 1.61
N ILE A 25 6.68 -0.29 1.32
CA ILE A 25 6.05 -1.07 0.25
C ILE A 25 5.66 -0.11 -0.87
N GLU A 26 6.23 -0.32 -2.05
CA GLU A 26 5.83 0.42 -3.23
C GLU A 26 4.72 -0.34 -3.93
N LEU A 27 3.60 0.34 -4.15
CA LEU A 27 2.42 -0.23 -4.79
C LEU A 27 2.23 0.44 -6.14
N GLU A 28 2.06 -0.35 -7.18
CA GLU A 28 1.78 0.16 -8.52
C GLU A 28 0.28 0.07 -8.77
N LEU A 29 -0.32 1.21 -9.08
CA LEU A 29 -1.73 1.30 -9.41
C LEU A 29 -1.95 0.92 -10.89
N GLY A 30 -3.20 0.68 -11.26
CA GLY A 30 -3.51 0.18 -12.61
C GLY A 30 -3.08 1.10 -13.76
N ASP A 31 -2.88 2.39 -13.49
CA ASP A 31 -2.46 3.37 -14.50
C ASP A 31 -0.96 3.64 -14.49
N GLY A 32 -0.18 2.82 -13.79
CA GLY A 32 1.26 2.98 -13.70
C GLY A 32 1.73 3.93 -12.61
N GLN A 33 0.81 4.62 -11.93
CA GLN A 33 1.18 5.46 -10.80
C GLN A 33 1.59 4.60 -9.62
N LYS A 34 2.39 5.17 -8.74
CA LYS A 34 2.91 4.44 -7.58
C LYS A 34 2.49 5.11 -6.29
N MET A 35 2.29 4.29 -5.28
CA MET A 35 1.93 4.72 -3.95
C MET A 35 2.82 3.99 -2.95
N VAL A 36 3.23 4.68 -1.90
CA VAL A 36 4.11 4.10 -0.89
C VAL A 36 3.33 3.89 0.40
N SER A 37 3.53 2.73 0.98
CA SER A 37 2.97 2.38 2.29
C SER A 37 4.12 1.98 3.22
N ILE A 38 4.05 2.41 4.46
CA ILE A 38 5.00 2.00 5.49
C ILE A 38 4.24 1.17 6.51
N ILE A 39 4.60 -0.09 6.63
CA ILE A 39 3.97 -1.02 7.57
C ILE A 39 5.05 -1.77 8.33
N THR A 40 4.67 -2.47 9.39
CA THR A 40 5.63 -3.24 10.16
C THR A 40 6.09 -4.47 9.38
N ILE A 41 7.30 -4.95 9.68
CA ILE A 41 7.82 -6.19 9.12
C ILE A 41 6.90 -7.35 9.47
N ASN A 42 6.33 -7.35 10.69
CA ASN A 42 5.36 -8.36 11.09
C ASN A 42 4.13 -8.35 10.17
N SER A 43 3.66 -7.17 9.77
CA SER A 43 2.53 -7.06 8.85
C SER A 43 2.89 -7.60 7.47
N VAL A 44 4.11 -7.33 6.99
CA VAL A 44 4.59 -7.87 5.71
C VAL A 44 4.50 -9.41 5.73
N LYS A 45 4.99 -10.01 6.81
CA LYS A 45 4.99 -11.47 6.96
C LYS A 45 3.58 -12.02 7.09
N ARG A 46 2.75 -11.41 7.93
CA ARG A 46 1.38 -11.87 8.17
C ARG A 46 0.54 -11.80 6.91
N LEU A 47 0.71 -10.75 6.11
CA LEU A 47 -0.02 -10.58 4.86
C LEU A 47 0.60 -11.35 3.69
N GLY A 48 1.79 -11.91 3.89
CA GLY A 48 2.47 -12.68 2.85
C GLY A 48 2.85 -11.82 1.66
N LEU A 49 3.30 -10.58 1.89
CA LEU A 49 3.61 -9.67 0.79
C LEU A 49 4.91 -10.06 0.11
N GLU A 50 4.87 -10.03 -1.22
CA GLU A 50 6.04 -10.23 -2.06
C GLU A 50 5.85 -9.46 -3.35
N VAL A 51 6.94 -9.16 -4.02
CA VAL A 51 6.90 -8.42 -5.29
C VAL A 51 6.07 -9.21 -6.31
N GLY A 52 5.16 -8.52 -6.97
CA GLY A 52 4.25 -9.12 -7.95
C GLY A 52 2.89 -9.51 -7.39
N LYS A 53 2.73 -9.51 -6.07
CA LYS A 53 1.45 -9.88 -5.46
C LYS A 53 0.41 -8.80 -5.70
N GLU A 54 -0.80 -9.20 -6.04
CA GLU A 54 -1.94 -8.29 -6.14
C GLU A 54 -2.49 -8.03 -4.74
N VAL A 55 -2.70 -6.76 -4.44
CA VAL A 55 -3.15 -6.28 -3.13
C VAL A 55 -4.11 -5.12 -3.30
N TYR A 56 -4.65 -4.64 -2.20
CA TYR A 56 -5.45 -3.43 -2.17
C TYR A 56 -4.73 -2.37 -1.34
N ALA A 57 -4.63 -1.15 -1.89
CA ALA A 57 -4.23 0.01 -1.11
C ALA A 57 -5.48 0.59 -0.47
N MET A 58 -5.50 0.63 0.84
CA MET A 58 -6.63 1.14 1.60
C MET A 58 -6.24 2.44 2.28
N ILE A 59 -6.96 3.52 1.99
CA ILE A 59 -6.61 4.83 2.52
C ILE A 59 -7.83 5.44 3.21
N LYS A 60 -7.64 5.81 4.47
CA LYS A 60 -8.67 6.53 5.20
C LYS A 60 -8.92 7.88 4.53
N ALA A 61 -10.17 8.20 4.27
CA ALA A 61 -10.52 9.43 3.54
C ALA A 61 -9.97 10.69 4.21
N SER A 62 -9.94 10.72 5.54
CA SER A 62 -9.40 11.86 6.28
C SER A 62 -7.90 12.02 6.17
N SER A 63 -7.20 11.03 5.60
CA SER A 63 -5.75 11.08 5.40
C SER A 63 -5.37 11.53 3.98
N VAL A 64 -6.34 11.73 3.12
CA VAL A 64 -6.09 12.18 1.74
C VAL A 64 -6.06 13.69 1.71
N MET A 65 -4.97 14.25 1.18
CA MET A 65 -4.80 15.68 0.98
C MET A 65 -4.96 15.99 -0.50
N VAL A 66 -5.37 17.22 -0.79
CA VAL A 66 -5.60 17.66 -2.17
C VAL A 66 -4.62 18.76 -2.52
N ALA A 67 -4.04 18.67 -3.71
CA ALA A 67 -3.12 19.68 -4.22
C ALA A 67 -3.52 20.07 -5.65
N VAL A 68 -3.28 21.31 -6.01
CA VAL A 68 -3.45 21.81 -7.39
C VAL A 68 -2.26 22.68 -7.73
N ASP A 69 -2.02 22.88 -9.03
CA ASP A 69 -0.98 23.78 -9.52
C ASP A 69 -1.43 25.24 -9.46
#